data_5cd5ee4a18ab59ea39c69608bac17326
#
_entry.id   5cd5ee4a18ab59ea39c69608bac17326
#
_cell.length_a   1.000
_cell.length_b   1.000
_cell.length_c   1.000
_cell.angle_alpha   90.00
_cell.angle_beta   90.00
_cell.angle_gamma   90.00
#
_symmetry.space_group_name_H-M   'P 1'
#
loop_
_entity.id
_entity.type
_entity.pdbx_description
1 polymer ?
#
loop_
_entity_poly.entity_id
_entity_poly.type
_entity_poly.pdbx_seq_one_letter_code
_entity_poly.pdbx_strand_id
1 'polypeptide(L)'
;SDTEVLFTVLKKQGLEALSQLNGMFAFAYWHNSEEKLYLAIDPLGKKPLYYTTKGGFFAFSSEIKALLELPWVAPEMDKEAFYHFLTFNQLIPPATMFKGIYKLAPGEALVVGKEGIERQAHYHKNVLKENALQTEEEWSDAILTSFREAVKYRMVSDVPVGAFLSGGVDSSAVVAQMRALSDKPISTYTIGFKGQPDYDERIFASQIATRFNTDHHEKVVEPLEVEEFISKIAYIFDEPMVDSTGIPIYFLAQSARQHQTKVVLTGDGADEMFIGYRSWQRYLRKEDMYKKVKSLPKPLKGVMAAMAEGLRPNHPATEMLHRARANREFFWGGAKSFKESQKRRYLHSNFFEGIDTSLDSYSIIQHYKKQYVDLYGNEENLAKWMSFLGMEFLIPNWYMHRMDKLGMANSIEIRSPIVDLGLKQLALTCPPELKARGGEPKYIFKKALEGTLDHEVLYRKKMGFCVPIKEWGRDIMLDFLEQNATRFCKDTGLLDTNQVVGQVKEFRKNSSTSINDMFTLYYLINWHKEWME
;
A
#
# COMPACT_ATOMS: atom_id res chain seq x y z
N SER A 1 -28.68 -9.36 -5.69
CA SER A 1 -27.20 -9.33 -5.57
C SER A 1 -26.70 -7.87 -5.57
N ASP A 2 -25.46 -7.65 -5.18
CA ASP A 2 -24.78 -6.34 -5.27
C ASP A 2 -24.71 -5.83 -6.72
N THR A 3 -24.49 -6.72 -7.69
CA THR A 3 -24.52 -6.42 -9.13
C THR A 3 -25.88 -5.88 -9.57
N GLU A 4 -26.98 -6.44 -9.09
CA GLU A 4 -28.34 -5.99 -9.41
C GLU A 4 -28.62 -4.59 -8.82
N VAL A 5 -28.16 -4.35 -7.60
CA VAL A 5 -28.24 -3.02 -6.97
C VAL A 5 -27.45 -2.01 -7.78
N LEU A 6 -26.19 -2.31 -8.11
CA LEU A 6 -25.33 -1.47 -8.92
C LEU A 6 -25.95 -1.14 -10.27
N PHE A 7 -26.43 -2.15 -11.00
CA PHE A 7 -27.11 -1.99 -12.28
C PHE A 7 -28.32 -1.05 -12.17
N THR A 8 -29.17 -1.28 -11.15
CA THR A 8 -30.39 -0.48 -10.95
C THR A 8 -30.07 0.97 -10.65
N VAL A 9 -29.06 1.22 -9.84
CA VAL A 9 -28.61 2.55 -9.45
C VAL A 9 -28.00 3.28 -10.63
N LEU A 10 -27.12 2.66 -11.39
CA LEU A 10 -26.50 3.23 -12.61
C LEU A 10 -27.55 3.55 -13.67
N LYS A 11 -28.54 2.65 -13.89
CA LYS A 11 -29.62 2.88 -14.85
C LYS A 11 -30.48 4.08 -14.50
N LYS A 12 -30.70 4.34 -13.20
CA LYS A 12 -31.57 5.44 -12.74
C LYS A 12 -30.86 6.78 -12.63
N GLN A 13 -29.61 6.79 -12.20
CA GLN A 13 -28.90 8.00 -11.76
C GLN A 13 -27.55 8.20 -12.46
N GLY A 14 -27.14 7.26 -13.31
CA GLY A 14 -25.82 7.32 -13.97
C GLY A 14 -24.66 7.27 -12.98
N LEU A 15 -23.51 7.83 -13.38
CA LEU A 15 -22.28 7.83 -12.57
C LEU A 15 -22.39 8.68 -11.27
N GLU A 16 -23.33 9.59 -11.16
CA GLU A 16 -23.53 10.42 -9.96
C GLU A 16 -23.89 9.58 -8.73
N ALA A 17 -24.56 8.47 -8.96
CA ALA A 17 -24.91 7.51 -7.92
C ALA A 17 -23.71 6.85 -7.23
N LEU A 18 -22.56 6.80 -7.89
CA LEU A 18 -21.36 6.14 -7.35
C LEU A 18 -20.88 6.76 -6.03
N SER A 19 -21.13 8.07 -5.84
CA SER A 19 -20.80 8.77 -4.59
C SER A 19 -21.58 8.28 -3.37
N GLN A 20 -22.69 7.56 -3.58
CA GLN A 20 -23.55 7.01 -2.52
C GLN A 20 -23.15 5.58 -2.14
N LEU A 21 -22.29 4.94 -2.91
CA LEU A 21 -21.90 3.54 -2.68
C LEU A 21 -20.78 3.44 -1.64
N ASN A 22 -20.99 2.59 -0.65
CA ASN A 22 -19.94 2.16 0.29
C ASN A 22 -19.67 0.67 0.10
N GLY A 23 -18.77 0.34 -0.81
CA GLY A 23 -18.47 -1.03 -1.19
C GLY A 23 -17.03 -1.22 -1.65
N MET A 24 -16.75 -2.42 -2.16
CA MET A 24 -15.50 -2.80 -2.80
C MET A 24 -15.87 -3.25 -4.21
N PHE A 25 -15.52 -2.47 -5.21
CA PHE A 25 -15.95 -2.76 -6.57
C PHE A 25 -14.97 -2.25 -7.62
N ALA A 26 -14.89 -2.99 -8.69
CA ALA A 26 -14.48 -2.55 -10.01
C ALA A 26 -15.52 -3.10 -11.00
N PHE A 27 -16.05 -2.27 -11.86
CA PHE A 27 -17.07 -2.71 -12.80
C PHE A 27 -16.88 -2.11 -14.19
N ALA A 28 -17.46 -2.79 -15.16
CA ALA A 28 -17.70 -2.31 -16.51
C ALA A 28 -19.19 -2.45 -16.82
N TYR A 29 -19.83 -1.35 -17.23
CA TYR A 29 -21.26 -1.31 -17.56
C TYR A 29 -21.45 -0.79 -18.99
N TRP A 30 -22.02 -1.63 -19.86
CA TRP A 30 -22.38 -1.23 -21.22
C TRP A 30 -23.81 -0.68 -21.27
N HIS A 31 -23.94 0.57 -21.72
CA HIS A 31 -25.23 1.23 -21.91
C HIS A 31 -25.65 1.15 -23.39
N ASN A 32 -26.57 0.24 -23.67
CA ASN A 32 -26.90 -0.16 -25.04
C ASN A 32 -27.46 0.96 -25.94
N SER A 33 -28.34 1.82 -25.38
CA SER A 33 -28.93 2.93 -26.17
C SER A 33 -27.99 4.11 -26.37
N GLU A 34 -27.02 4.30 -25.51
CA GLU A 34 -25.99 5.34 -25.65
C GLU A 34 -24.75 4.83 -26.42
N GLU A 35 -24.64 3.50 -26.60
CA GLU A 35 -23.46 2.83 -27.13
C GLU A 35 -22.16 3.24 -26.38
N LYS A 36 -22.24 3.32 -25.04
CA LYS A 36 -21.15 3.72 -24.17
C LYS A 36 -20.82 2.67 -23.13
N LEU A 37 -19.52 2.55 -22.84
CA LEU A 37 -18.99 1.72 -21.77
C LEU A 37 -18.60 2.62 -20.60
N TYR A 38 -19.12 2.30 -19.44
CA TYR A 38 -18.82 2.96 -18.17
C TYR A 38 -17.95 2.03 -17.31
N LEU A 39 -16.82 2.54 -16.84
CA LEU A 39 -15.93 1.81 -15.93
C LEU A 39 -15.72 2.65 -14.69
N ALA A 40 -15.66 2.02 -13.52
CA ALA A 40 -15.27 2.69 -12.29
C ALA A 40 -14.70 1.70 -11.28
N ILE A 41 -13.89 2.21 -10.35
CA ILE A 41 -13.43 1.49 -9.17
C ILE A 41 -13.83 2.23 -7.90
N ASP A 42 -13.88 1.50 -6.80
CA ASP A 42 -14.27 2.05 -5.49
C ASP A 42 -13.35 3.18 -4.99
N PRO A 43 -13.85 4.06 -4.09
CA PRO A 43 -13.12 5.24 -3.63
C PRO A 43 -11.83 4.96 -2.87
N LEU A 44 -11.61 3.72 -2.44
CA LEU A 44 -10.44 3.31 -1.65
C LEU A 44 -9.48 2.43 -2.46
N GLY A 45 -9.79 2.18 -3.75
CA GLY A 45 -8.96 1.37 -4.65
C GLY A 45 -8.80 -0.08 -4.22
N LYS A 46 -9.85 -0.66 -3.61
CA LYS A 46 -9.82 -2.04 -3.10
C LYS A 46 -9.84 -3.08 -4.22
N LYS A 47 -10.47 -2.74 -5.35
CA LYS A 47 -10.50 -3.58 -6.53
C LYS A 47 -9.81 -2.89 -7.70
N PRO A 48 -8.85 -3.56 -8.36
CA PRO A 48 -8.10 -2.97 -9.46
C PRO A 48 -8.87 -3.03 -10.78
N LEU A 49 -8.60 -2.06 -11.67
CA LEU A 49 -8.98 -2.09 -13.07
C LEU A 49 -7.88 -1.43 -13.89
N TYR A 50 -7.45 -2.14 -14.93
CA TYR A 50 -6.45 -1.68 -15.89
C TYR A 50 -7.09 -1.53 -17.25
N TYR A 51 -6.56 -0.61 -18.08
CA TYR A 51 -7.02 -0.40 -19.43
C TYR A 51 -5.89 0.01 -20.36
N THR A 52 -6.13 -0.16 -21.66
CA THR A 52 -5.23 0.29 -22.74
C THR A 52 -6.02 0.81 -23.91
N THR A 53 -5.41 1.74 -24.66
CA THR A 53 -5.92 2.26 -25.93
C THR A 53 -4.96 1.94 -27.08
N LYS A 54 -3.99 1.04 -26.87
CA LYS A 54 -3.04 0.62 -27.91
C LYS A 54 -3.76 0.04 -29.13
N GLY A 55 -3.19 0.21 -30.30
CA GLY A 55 -3.71 -0.33 -31.56
C GLY A 55 -5.04 0.28 -32.04
N GLY A 56 -5.49 1.38 -31.43
CA GLY A 56 -6.80 1.99 -31.75
C GLY A 56 -8.00 1.27 -31.16
N PHE A 57 -7.77 0.29 -30.27
CA PHE A 57 -8.81 -0.43 -29.55
C PHE A 57 -8.78 -0.05 -28.08
N PHE A 58 -9.96 -0.04 -27.44
CA PHE A 58 -10.08 0.04 -25.99
C PHE A 58 -10.24 -1.35 -25.41
N ALA A 59 -9.36 -1.72 -24.47
CA ALA A 59 -9.48 -2.97 -23.71
C ALA A 59 -9.26 -2.71 -22.22
N PHE A 60 -9.88 -3.51 -21.36
CA PHE A 60 -9.75 -3.41 -19.91
C PHE A 60 -9.74 -4.79 -19.26
N SER A 61 -9.14 -4.88 -18.08
CA SER A 61 -9.08 -6.11 -17.28
C SER A 61 -8.80 -5.78 -15.82
N SER A 62 -9.07 -6.74 -14.91
CA SER A 62 -8.65 -6.68 -13.51
C SER A 62 -7.16 -7.02 -13.30
N GLU A 63 -6.49 -7.60 -14.32
CA GLU A 63 -5.07 -7.97 -14.29
C GLU A 63 -4.37 -7.55 -15.58
N ILE A 64 -3.12 -7.06 -15.47
CA ILE A 64 -2.34 -6.60 -16.64
C ILE A 64 -2.02 -7.77 -17.57
N LYS A 65 -1.70 -8.95 -17.01
CA LYS A 65 -1.37 -10.14 -17.80
C LYS A 65 -2.43 -10.49 -18.86
N ALA A 66 -3.71 -10.24 -18.56
CA ALA A 66 -4.78 -10.47 -19.52
C ALA A 66 -4.78 -9.46 -20.69
N LEU A 67 -4.30 -8.23 -20.46
CA LEU A 67 -4.13 -7.24 -21.53
C LEU A 67 -2.90 -7.57 -22.40
N LEU A 68 -1.87 -8.17 -21.82
CA LEU A 68 -0.66 -8.58 -22.54
C LEU A 68 -0.90 -9.76 -23.50
N GLU A 69 -1.97 -10.54 -23.29
CA GLU A 69 -2.39 -11.60 -24.23
C GLU A 69 -3.03 -11.05 -25.52
N LEU A 70 -3.34 -9.75 -25.58
CA LEU A 70 -3.91 -9.13 -26.77
C LEU A 70 -2.82 -8.95 -27.84
N PRO A 71 -3.05 -9.39 -29.10
CA PRO A 71 -2.02 -9.42 -30.15
C PRO A 71 -1.46 -8.06 -30.56
N TRP A 72 -2.13 -6.97 -30.18
CA TRP A 72 -1.70 -5.59 -30.42
C TRP A 72 -1.08 -4.89 -29.19
N VAL A 73 -0.94 -5.61 -28.08
CA VAL A 73 -0.34 -5.09 -26.83
C VAL A 73 1.01 -5.76 -26.61
N ALA A 74 2.05 -5.18 -27.19
CA ALA A 74 3.42 -5.62 -26.88
C ALA A 74 3.87 -5.05 -25.53
N PRO A 75 4.56 -5.84 -24.68
CA PRO A 75 5.15 -5.34 -23.45
C PRO A 75 6.28 -4.36 -23.76
N GLU A 76 6.21 -3.16 -23.20
CA GLU A 76 7.23 -2.13 -23.27
C GLU A 76 7.32 -1.44 -21.92
N MET A 77 8.54 -1.27 -21.39
CA MET A 77 8.73 -0.65 -20.07
C MET A 77 8.51 0.87 -20.13
N ASP A 78 7.75 1.40 -19.17
CA ASP A 78 7.58 2.84 -18.99
C ASP A 78 8.73 3.42 -18.15
N LYS A 79 9.55 4.27 -18.75
CA LYS A 79 10.74 4.87 -18.12
C LYS A 79 10.40 5.81 -16.95
N GLU A 80 9.29 6.56 -17.05
CA GLU A 80 8.88 7.49 -16.00
C GLU A 80 8.32 6.72 -14.81
N ALA A 81 7.49 5.71 -15.05
CA ALA A 81 7.00 4.80 -14.03
C ALA A 81 8.16 4.07 -13.32
N PHE A 82 9.14 3.57 -14.10
CA PHE A 82 10.37 2.99 -13.56
C PHE A 82 11.12 3.97 -12.64
N TYR A 83 11.29 5.23 -13.07
CA TYR A 83 11.96 6.25 -12.26
C TYR A 83 11.27 6.46 -10.90
N HIS A 84 9.95 6.55 -10.89
CA HIS A 84 9.18 6.73 -9.66
C HIS A 84 9.16 5.46 -8.80
N PHE A 85 9.09 4.28 -9.43
CA PHE A 85 9.18 3.00 -8.73
C PHE A 85 10.45 2.87 -7.87
N LEU A 86 11.62 3.30 -8.36
CA LEU A 86 12.86 3.26 -7.58
C LEU A 86 12.74 3.99 -6.23
N THR A 87 11.93 5.04 -6.14
CA THR A 87 11.70 5.78 -4.88
C THR A 87 10.61 5.18 -4.02
N PHE A 88 9.47 4.82 -4.62
CA PHE A 88 8.27 4.44 -3.89
C PHE A 88 8.06 2.94 -3.74
N ASN A 89 8.79 2.12 -4.50
CA ASN A 89 8.70 0.65 -4.51
C ASN A 89 7.33 0.11 -4.92
N GLN A 90 6.55 0.92 -5.60
CA GLN A 90 5.21 0.62 -6.12
C GLN A 90 4.90 1.52 -7.30
N LEU A 91 3.93 1.12 -8.11
CA LEU A 91 3.40 1.94 -9.20
C LEU A 91 2.23 2.79 -8.69
N ILE A 92 2.11 4.01 -9.21
CA ILE A 92 1.13 4.99 -8.74
C ILE A 92 0.22 5.34 -9.92
N PRO A 93 -1.10 5.13 -9.79
CA PRO A 93 -2.04 5.46 -10.87
C PRO A 93 -1.85 6.89 -11.41
N PRO A 94 -2.04 7.10 -12.71
CA PRO A 94 -2.50 6.13 -13.70
C PRO A 94 -1.39 5.23 -14.26
N ALA A 95 -0.12 5.42 -13.87
CA ALA A 95 1.00 4.69 -14.43
C ALA A 95 1.04 3.23 -13.98
N THR A 96 1.44 2.36 -14.91
CA THR A 96 1.90 0.99 -14.66
C THR A 96 3.35 0.86 -15.14
N MET A 97 4.01 -0.25 -14.86
CA MET A 97 5.35 -0.48 -15.42
C MET A 97 5.33 -0.72 -16.94
N PHE A 98 4.15 -0.93 -17.53
CA PHE A 98 3.96 -1.17 -18.95
C PHE A 98 3.48 0.10 -19.66
N LYS A 99 4.26 0.61 -20.57
CA LYS A 99 3.92 1.79 -21.37
C LYS A 99 2.63 1.58 -22.16
N GLY A 100 1.69 2.51 -22.00
CA GLY A 100 0.38 2.47 -22.67
C GLY A 100 -0.64 1.51 -22.05
N ILE A 101 -0.34 0.93 -20.88
CA ILE A 101 -1.31 0.28 -20.00
C ILE A 101 -1.46 1.15 -18.77
N TYR A 102 -2.69 1.49 -18.42
CA TYR A 102 -3.01 2.41 -17.34
C TYR A 102 -3.82 1.72 -16.25
N LYS A 103 -3.63 2.16 -15.02
CA LYS A 103 -4.44 1.75 -13.85
C LYS A 103 -5.43 2.85 -13.52
N LEU A 104 -6.69 2.48 -13.36
CA LEU A 104 -7.71 3.42 -12.91
C LEU A 104 -7.44 3.83 -11.47
N ALA A 105 -7.53 5.14 -11.18
CA ALA A 105 -7.26 5.66 -9.84
C ALA A 105 -8.45 5.46 -8.89
N PRO A 106 -8.24 5.39 -7.57
CA PRO A 106 -9.31 5.26 -6.58
C PRO A 106 -10.37 6.34 -6.74
N GLY A 107 -11.64 5.93 -6.79
CA GLY A 107 -12.77 6.86 -6.96
C GLY A 107 -12.86 7.48 -8.35
N GLU A 108 -12.21 6.90 -9.33
CA GLU A 108 -12.24 7.36 -10.73
C GLU A 108 -13.23 6.55 -11.57
N ALA A 109 -13.80 7.21 -12.56
CA ALA A 109 -14.65 6.61 -13.58
C ALA A 109 -14.26 7.05 -14.98
N LEU A 110 -14.40 6.14 -15.95
CA LEU A 110 -14.24 6.38 -17.39
C LEU A 110 -15.58 6.20 -18.10
N VAL A 111 -15.79 7.01 -19.12
CA VAL A 111 -16.82 6.82 -20.15
C VAL A 111 -16.13 6.66 -21.49
N VAL A 112 -16.38 5.54 -22.14
CA VAL A 112 -15.75 5.18 -23.41
C VAL A 112 -16.84 5.04 -24.47
N GLY A 113 -16.75 5.84 -25.51
CA GLY A 113 -17.62 5.78 -26.70
C GLY A 113 -16.89 5.20 -27.91
N LYS A 114 -17.48 5.38 -29.10
CA LYS A 114 -16.93 4.84 -30.36
C LYS A 114 -15.55 5.40 -30.71
N GLU A 115 -15.30 6.67 -30.38
CA GLU A 115 -14.05 7.36 -30.70
C GLU A 115 -12.98 7.23 -29.59
N GLY A 116 -13.25 6.42 -28.55
CA GLY A 116 -12.37 6.22 -27.42
C GLY A 116 -12.88 6.82 -26.12
N ILE A 117 -11.97 7.26 -25.23
CA ILE A 117 -12.32 7.82 -23.92
C ILE A 117 -12.92 9.22 -24.09
N GLU A 118 -14.21 9.35 -23.79
CA GLU A 118 -14.95 10.62 -23.84
C GLU A 118 -14.85 11.42 -22.54
N ARG A 119 -14.79 10.72 -21.41
CA ARG A 119 -14.73 11.34 -20.08
C ARG A 119 -13.91 10.48 -19.11
N GLN A 120 -13.04 11.15 -18.36
CA GLN A 120 -12.33 10.58 -17.20
C GLN A 120 -12.49 11.56 -16.05
N ALA A 121 -13.02 11.10 -14.94
CA ALA A 121 -13.30 11.97 -13.80
C ALA A 121 -13.30 11.22 -12.47
N HIS A 122 -12.83 11.88 -11.41
CA HIS A 122 -13.03 11.43 -10.05
C HIS A 122 -14.46 11.74 -9.61
N TYR A 123 -15.25 10.71 -9.31
CA TYR A 123 -16.60 10.83 -8.78
C TYR A 123 -16.62 10.96 -7.25
N HIS A 124 -15.52 10.61 -6.59
CA HIS A 124 -15.35 10.73 -5.13
C HIS A 124 -14.29 11.78 -4.80
N LYS A 125 -14.64 12.70 -3.91
CA LYS A 125 -13.72 13.70 -3.35
C LYS A 125 -13.81 13.68 -1.83
N ASN A 126 -12.67 13.77 -1.16
CA ASN A 126 -12.67 13.98 0.28
C ASN A 126 -13.23 15.37 0.61
N VAL A 127 -14.14 15.41 1.56
CA VAL A 127 -14.68 16.65 2.11
C VAL A 127 -14.64 16.54 3.62
N LEU A 128 -14.10 17.53 4.30
CA LEU A 128 -14.18 17.57 5.76
C LEU A 128 -15.63 17.83 6.16
N LYS A 129 -16.29 16.81 6.65
CA LYS A 129 -17.62 17.00 7.26
C LYS A 129 -17.41 17.55 8.65
N GLU A 130 -18.07 18.66 8.95
CA GLU A 130 -18.12 19.17 10.30
C GLU A 130 -18.71 18.11 11.23
N ASN A 131 -18.11 17.96 12.38
CA ASN A 131 -18.63 17.14 13.45
C ASN A 131 -18.60 17.94 14.76
N ALA A 132 -19.49 17.62 15.66
CA ALA A 132 -19.63 18.30 16.96
C ALA A 132 -18.76 17.67 18.06
N LEU A 133 -17.89 16.72 17.70
CA LEU A 133 -17.08 15.98 18.67
C LEU A 133 -16.04 16.89 19.31
N GLN A 134 -16.11 17.04 20.63
CA GLN A 134 -15.25 17.94 21.42
C GLN A 134 -14.37 17.18 22.39
N THR A 135 -14.86 16.07 22.96
CA THR A 135 -14.17 15.31 23.99
C THR A 135 -13.53 14.06 23.43
N GLU A 136 -12.56 13.51 24.18
CA GLU A 136 -11.91 12.25 23.86
C GLU A 136 -12.90 11.08 23.87
N GLU A 137 -13.84 11.07 24.79
CA GLU A 137 -14.89 10.08 24.89
C GLU A 137 -15.80 10.09 23.65
N GLU A 138 -16.25 11.26 23.20
CA GLU A 138 -17.05 11.38 22.00
C GLU A 138 -16.33 10.88 20.75
N TRP A 139 -15.02 11.18 20.60
CA TRP A 139 -14.20 10.65 19.52
C TRP A 139 -14.04 9.14 19.61
N SER A 140 -13.81 8.62 20.81
CA SER A 140 -13.68 7.19 21.09
C SER A 140 -14.94 6.43 20.69
N ASP A 141 -16.11 6.90 21.12
CA ASP A 141 -17.40 6.30 20.82
C ASP A 141 -17.75 6.36 19.34
N ALA A 142 -17.49 7.49 18.68
CA ALA A 142 -17.73 7.66 17.26
C ALA A 142 -16.85 6.70 16.42
N ILE A 143 -15.57 6.54 16.79
CA ILE A 143 -14.65 5.62 16.14
C ILE A 143 -15.10 4.17 16.34
N LEU A 144 -15.46 3.77 17.58
CA LEU A 144 -15.93 2.41 17.86
C LEU A 144 -17.21 2.08 17.11
N THR A 145 -18.17 3.01 17.11
CA THR A 145 -19.45 2.86 16.40
C THR A 145 -19.22 2.69 14.90
N SER A 146 -18.44 3.59 14.28
CA SER A 146 -18.14 3.52 12.85
C SER A 146 -17.37 2.25 12.50
N PHE A 147 -16.43 1.82 13.34
CA PHE A 147 -15.68 0.57 13.15
C PHE A 147 -16.61 -0.66 13.23
N ARG A 148 -17.50 -0.71 14.19
CA ARG A 148 -18.49 -1.79 14.32
C ARG A 148 -19.40 -1.89 13.10
N GLU A 149 -19.89 -0.78 12.59
CA GLU A 149 -20.68 -0.73 11.36
C GLU A 149 -19.86 -1.21 10.16
N ALA A 150 -18.60 -0.78 10.04
CA ALA A 150 -17.71 -1.21 8.98
C ALA A 150 -17.47 -2.72 9.01
N VAL A 151 -17.27 -3.33 10.18
CA VAL A 151 -17.18 -4.79 10.33
C VAL A 151 -18.48 -5.45 9.91
N LYS A 152 -19.63 -4.94 10.38
CA LYS A 152 -20.96 -5.45 10.01
C LYS A 152 -21.17 -5.49 8.50
N TYR A 153 -20.83 -4.42 7.78
CA TYR A 153 -20.94 -4.36 6.31
C TYR A 153 -20.02 -5.39 5.63
N ARG A 154 -18.80 -5.60 6.14
CA ARG A 154 -17.83 -6.54 5.55
C ARG A 154 -18.10 -8.00 5.90
N MET A 155 -18.98 -8.25 6.88
CA MET A 155 -19.47 -9.60 7.19
C MET A 155 -20.63 -10.04 6.30
N VAL A 156 -21.25 -9.15 5.54
CA VAL A 156 -22.30 -9.51 4.57
C VAL A 156 -21.70 -10.38 3.47
N SER A 157 -22.13 -11.65 3.41
CA SER A 157 -21.58 -12.64 2.48
C SER A 157 -22.52 -13.85 2.37
N ASP A 158 -22.60 -14.44 1.17
CA ASP A 158 -23.31 -15.70 0.91
C ASP A 158 -22.49 -16.94 1.32
N VAL A 159 -21.23 -16.73 1.70
CA VAL A 159 -20.29 -17.78 2.12
C VAL A 159 -19.72 -17.48 3.51
N PRO A 160 -19.17 -18.48 4.23
CA PRO A 160 -18.54 -18.24 5.53
C PRO A 160 -17.43 -17.18 5.48
N VAL A 161 -17.40 -16.30 6.49
CA VAL A 161 -16.42 -15.23 6.63
C VAL A 161 -15.50 -15.56 7.80
N GLY A 162 -14.20 -15.62 7.55
CA GLY A 162 -13.16 -15.79 8.57
C GLY A 162 -12.39 -14.49 8.83
N ALA A 163 -11.30 -14.58 9.59
CA ALA A 163 -10.40 -13.45 9.85
C ALA A 163 -8.93 -13.88 9.94
N PHE A 164 -8.01 -13.01 9.49
CA PHE A 164 -6.60 -13.15 9.82
C PHE A 164 -6.34 -12.60 11.22
N LEU A 165 -5.61 -13.36 12.03
CA LEU A 165 -5.39 -13.05 13.44
C LEU A 165 -3.91 -13.16 13.79
N SER A 166 -3.28 -12.03 14.12
CA SER A 166 -1.89 -11.97 14.62
C SER A 166 -1.79 -11.76 16.13
N GLY A 167 -2.94 -11.61 16.81
CA GLY A 167 -2.96 -11.19 18.22
C GLY A 167 -2.52 -9.72 18.43
N GLY A 168 -2.28 -8.96 17.38
CA GLY A 168 -2.08 -7.50 17.42
C GLY A 168 -3.41 -6.76 17.63
N VAL A 169 -3.35 -5.49 18.06
CA VAL A 169 -4.53 -4.67 18.35
C VAL A 169 -5.56 -4.69 17.22
N ASP A 170 -5.10 -4.49 15.98
CA ASP A 170 -5.98 -4.27 14.83
C ASP A 170 -6.74 -5.55 14.44
N SER A 171 -6.03 -6.66 14.29
CA SER A 171 -6.65 -7.96 13.97
C SER A 171 -7.52 -8.46 15.11
N SER A 172 -7.10 -8.27 16.38
CA SER A 172 -7.90 -8.64 17.55
C SER A 172 -9.16 -7.81 17.66
N ALA A 173 -9.11 -6.51 17.32
CA ALA A 173 -10.28 -5.64 17.27
C ALA A 173 -11.31 -6.11 16.22
N VAL A 174 -10.84 -6.51 15.04
CA VAL A 174 -11.73 -7.08 14.00
C VAL A 174 -12.41 -8.34 14.51
N VAL A 175 -11.65 -9.29 15.06
CA VAL A 175 -12.20 -10.55 15.59
C VAL A 175 -13.20 -10.29 16.73
N ALA A 176 -12.88 -9.37 17.66
CA ALA A 176 -13.78 -9.00 18.75
C ALA A 176 -15.12 -8.45 18.24
N GLN A 177 -15.11 -7.55 17.24
CA GLN A 177 -16.33 -7.01 16.65
C GLN A 177 -17.09 -8.07 15.84
N MET A 178 -16.41 -8.95 15.11
CA MET A 178 -17.06 -10.06 14.41
C MET A 178 -17.80 -10.98 15.38
N ARG A 179 -17.17 -11.31 16.52
CA ARG A 179 -17.81 -12.13 17.56
C ARG A 179 -19.00 -11.44 18.23
N ALA A 180 -18.93 -10.12 18.42
CA ALA A 180 -20.06 -9.35 18.95
C ALA A 180 -21.25 -9.27 17.96
N LEU A 181 -21.02 -9.52 16.68
CA LEU A 181 -22.02 -9.44 15.60
C LEU A 181 -22.51 -10.82 15.13
N SER A 182 -21.94 -11.93 15.62
CA SER A 182 -22.27 -13.29 15.17
C SER A 182 -22.26 -14.28 16.33
N ASP A 183 -23.31 -15.08 16.44
CA ASP A 183 -23.40 -16.20 17.39
C ASP A 183 -22.63 -17.45 16.90
N LYS A 184 -22.32 -17.52 15.59
CA LYS A 184 -21.58 -18.64 14.99
C LYS A 184 -20.07 -18.50 15.28
N PRO A 185 -19.34 -19.62 15.48
CA PRO A 185 -17.88 -19.58 15.52
C PRO A 185 -17.30 -18.93 14.27
N ILE A 186 -16.24 -18.17 14.42
CA ILE A 186 -15.53 -17.51 13.35
C ILE A 186 -14.21 -18.24 13.14
N SER A 187 -13.92 -18.68 11.93
CA SER A 187 -12.62 -19.25 11.60
C SER A 187 -11.56 -18.16 11.58
N THR A 188 -10.47 -18.38 12.31
CA THR A 188 -9.34 -17.45 12.38
C THR A 188 -8.06 -18.13 11.93
N TYR A 189 -7.19 -17.38 11.27
CA TYR A 189 -5.98 -17.91 10.63
C TYR A 189 -4.77 -17.14 11.11
N THR A 190 -3.73 -17.87 11.53
CA THR A 190 -2.42 -17.33 11.89
C THR A 190 -1.30 -18.14 11.27
N ILE A 191 -0.13 -17.53 11.14
CA ILE A 191 1.08 -18.22 10.69
C ILE A 191 2.23 -18.01 11.66
N GLY A 192 3.14 -18.99 11.71
CA GLY A 192 4.47 -18.87 12.27
C GLY A 192 5.51 -19.33 11.26
N PHE A 193 6.78 -19.09 11.55
CA PHE A 193 7.90 -19.45 10.69
C PHE A 193 8.79 -20.47 11.40
N LYS A 194 9.08 -21.59 10.75
CA LYS A 194 9.83 -22.72 11.33
C LYS A 194 11.20 -22.27 11.83
N GLY A 195 11.48 -22.52 13.12
CA GLY A 195 12.75 -22.16 13.73
C GLY A 195 13.01 -20.66 13.91
N GLN A 196 11.99 -19.81 13.80
CA GLN A 196 12.11 -18.36 13.87
C GLN A 196 11.19 -17.77 14.96
N PRO A 197 11.50 -17.96 16.26
CA PRO A 197 10.63 -17.54 17.36
C PRO A 197 10.42 -16.02 17.43
N ASP A 198 11.38 -15.22 16.98
CA ASP A 198 11.27 -13.75 16.97
C ASP A 198 10.22 -13.22 15.97
N TYR A 199 9.76 -14.07 15.05
CA TYR A 199 8.74 -13.78 14.05
C TYR A 199 7.43 -14.53 14.31
N ASP A 200 7.29 -15.22 15.44
CA ASP A 200 6.15 -16.09 15.75
C ASP A 200 5.13 -15.38 16.64
N GLU A 201 4.02 -14.97 16.06
CA GLU A 201 2.90 -14.33 16.77
C GLU A 201 1.79 -15.32 17.16
N ARG A 202 1.94 -16.63 16.90
CA ARG A 202 0.88 -17.65 17.16
C ARG A 202 0.44 -17.70 18.60
N ILE A 203 1.35 -17.56 19.55
CA ILE A 203 1.03 -17.53 21.00
C ILE A 203 0.00 -16.43 21.30
N PHE A 204 0.20 -15.23 20.75
CA PHE A 204 -0.71 -14.10 20.97
C PHE A 204 -2.03 -14.29 20.22
N ALA A 205 -1.98 -14.83 19.00
CA ALA A 205 -3.17 -15.14 18.22
C ALA A 205 -4.03 -16.19 18.93
N SER A 206 -3.42 -17.26 19.47
CA SER A 206 -4.11 -18.32 20.21
C SER A 206 -4.79 -17.81 21.50
N GLN A 207 -4.17 -16.86 22.22
CA GLN A 207 -4.80 -16.22 23.38
C GLN A 207 -6.09 -15.47 23.00
N ILE A 208 -6.05 -14.71 21.90
CA ILE A 208 -7.23 -14.00 21.38
C ILE A 208 -8.28 -14.98 20.86
N ALA A 209 -7.86 -16.02 20.16
CA ALA A 209 -8.73 -17.07 19.66
C ALA A 209 -9.48 -17.78 20.79
N THR A 210 -8.79 -18.11 21.87
CA THR A 210 -9.38 -18.70 23.09
C THR A 210 -10.38 -17.75 23.73
N ARG A 211 -10.00 -16.47 23.93
CA ARG A 211 -10.88 -15.46 24.54
C ARG A 211 -12.18 -15.27 23.78
N PHE A 212 -12.13 -15.22 22.46
CA PHE A 212 -13.31 -14.98 21.61
C PHE A 212 -13.94 -16.26 21.08
N ASN A 213 -13.48 -17.44 21.55
CA ASN A 213 -13.99 -18.75 21.15
C ASN A 213 -14.13 -18.88 19.62
N THR A 214 -13.00 -18.72 18.92
CA THR A 214 -12.91 -18.86 17.47
C THR A 214 -12.43 -20.27 17.08
N ASP A 215 -12.80 -20.71 15.87
CA ASP A 215 -12.22 -21.89 15.24
C ASP A 215 -10.85 -21.50 14.64
N HIS A 216 -9.78 -21.78 15.39
CA HIS A 216 -8.45 -21.23 15.14
C HIS A 216 -7.53 -22.20 14.42
N HIS A 217 -6.99 -21.74 13.28
CA HIS A 217 -6.09 -22.51 12.44
C HIS A 217 -4.70 -21.87 12.38
N GLU A 218 -3.69 -22.66 12.67
CA GLU A 218 -2.28 -22.26 12.63
C GLU A 218 -1.56 -22.96 11.48
N LYS A 219 -0.76 -22.20 10.72
CA LYS A 219 0.16 -22.74 9.72
C LYS A 219 1.60 -22.38 10.07
N VAL A 220 2.50 -23.36 10.03
CA VAL A 220 3.95 -23.12 10.12
C VAL A 220 4.50 -23.13 8.70
N VAL A 221 5.07 -21.98 8.29
CA VAL A 221 5.69 -21.80 6.98
C VAL A 221 7.13 -22.26 7.02
N GLU A 222 7.57 -22.98 5.99
CA GLU A 222 8.95 -23.47 5.83
C GLU A 222 9.76 -22.62 4.85
N PRO A 223 11.10 -22.61 4.94
CA PRO A 223 11.97 -21.82 4.05
C PRO A 223 11.73 -22.08 2.57
N LEU A 224 11.54 -23.35 2.17
CA LEU A 224 11.30 -23.74 0.78
C LEU A 224 10.00 -23.15 0.23
N GLU A 225 8.93 -23.08 1.04
CA GLU A 225 7.67 -22.47 0.63
C GLU A 225 7.84 -20.96 0.34
N VAL A 226 8.69 -20.27 1.12
CA VAL A 226 9.02 -18.85 0.90
C VAL A 226 9.81 -18.68 -0.39
N GLU A 227 10.75 -19.54 -0.69
CA GLU A 227 11.52 -19.53 -1.94
C GLU A 227 10.59 -19.71 -3.15
N GLU A 228 9.70 -20.69 -3.11
CA GLU A 228 8.70 -20.90 -4.16
C GLU A 228 7.76 -19.72 -4.36
N PHE A 229 7.34 -19.07 -3.26
CA PHE A 229 6.52 -17.86 -3.35
C PHE A 229 7.28 -16.71 -3.99
N ILE A 230 8.53 -16.45 -3.55
CA ILE A 230 9.37 -15.38 -4.07
C ILE A 230 9.60 -15.54 -5.59
N SER A 231 9.73 -16.76 -6.08
CA SER A 231 9.89 -17.03 -7.52
C SER A 231 8.65 -16.68 -8.35
N LYS A 232 7.45 -16.75 -7.76
CA LYS A 232 6.16 -16.51 -8.44
C LYS A 232 5.64 -15.08 -8.27
N ILE A 233 6.31 -14.25 -7.48
CA ILE A 233 5.76 -12.97 -7.06
C ILE A 233 5.56 -11.98 -8.22
N ALA A 234 6.46 -12.00 -9.21
CA ALA A 234 6.35 -11.17 -10.41
C ALA A 234 5.09 -11.50 -11.23
N TYR A 235 4.77 -12.79 -11.37
CA TYR A 235 3.55 -13.25 -12.04
C TYR A 235 2.28 -12.91 -11.25
N ILE A 236 2.31 -13.01 -9.91
CA ILE A 236 1.15 -12.72 -9.06
C ILE A 236 0.76 -11.25 -9.14
N PHE A 237 1.75 -10.36 -9.08
CA PHE A 237 1.49 -8.91 -9.04
C PHE A 237 1.32 -8.27 -10.41
N ASP A 238 1.81 -8.86 -11.50
CA ASP A 238 1.98 -8.27 -12.82
C ASP A 238 2.99 -7.10 -12.84
N GLU A 239 3.21 -6.43 -11.74
CA GLU A 239 4.05 -5.25 -11.55
C GLU A 239 5.14 -5.50 -10.51
N PRO A 240 6.31 -4.83 -10.59
CA PRO A 240 7.28 -4.93 -9.52
C PRO A 240 6.73 -4.22 -8.27
N MET A 241 6.57 -4.97 -7.20
CA MET A 241 6.08 -4.46 -5.91
C MET A 241 6.98 -4.96 -4.78
N VAL A 242 7.68 -4.06 -4.11
CA VAL A 242 8.65 -4.42 -3.06
C VAL A 242 7.96 -4.54 -1.71
N ASP A 243 7.49 -5.72 -1.38
CA ASP A 243 6.78 -5.94 -0.11
C ASP A 243 7.06 -7.31 0.50
N SER A 244 7.91 -7.36 1.53
CA SER A 244 8.16 -8.59 2.29
C SER A 244 6.95 -9.01 3.13
N THR A 245 6.04 -8.10 3.47
CA THR A 245 4.84 -8.41 4.26
C THR A 245 3.76 -9.10 3.42
N GLY A 246 3.95 -9.21 2.11
CA GLY A 246 3.13 -10.03 1.22
C GLY A 246 3.25 -11.53 1.49
N ILE A 247 4.42 -11.99 1.94
CA ILE A 247 4.67 -13.42 2.23
C ILE A 247 3.64 -13.98 3.23
N PRO A 248 3.49 -13.41 4.44
CA PRO A 248 2.50 -13.91 5.39
C PRO A 248 1.07 -13.84 4.88
N ILE A 249 0.70 -12.80 4.11
CA ILE A 249 -0.66 -12.67 3.58
C ILE A 249 -0.96 -13.81 2.60
N TYR A 250 -0.02 -14.15 1.72
CA TYR A 250 -0.17 -15.25 0.79
C TYR A 250 -0.42 -16.58 1.51
N PHE A 251 0.36 -16.90 2.52
CA PHE A 251 0.22 -18.15 3.27
C PHE A 251 -0.99 -18.18 4.20
N LEU A 252 -1.42 -17.04 4.74
CA LEU A 252 -2.70 -16.91 5.44
C LEU A 252 -3.88 -17.17 4.50
N ALA A 253 -3.85 -16.60 3.30
CA ALA A 253 -4.88 -16.84 2.28
C ALA A 253 -4.87 -18.31 1.81
N GLN A 254 -3.69 -18.92 1.66
CA GLN A 254 -3.56 -20.34 1.35
C GLN A 254 -4.17 -21.22 2.46
N SER A 255 -3.90 -20.91 3.72
CA SER A 255 -4.48 -21.60 4.86
C SER A 255 -6.01 -21.46 4.89
N ALA A 256 -6.54 -20.27 4.69
CA ALA A 256 -7.99 -20.04 4.61
C ALA A 256 -8.64 -20.87 3.48
N ARG A 257 -8.01 -20.92 2.30
CA ARG A 257 -8.46 -21.76 1.19
C ARG A 257 -8.51 -23.25 1.55
N GLN A 258 -7.48 -23.76 2.23
CA GLN A 258 -7.41 -25.18 2.66
C GLN A 258 -8.57 -25.54 3.60
N HIS A 259 -9.03 -24.57 4.42
CA HIS A 259 -10.19 -24.73 5.31
C HIS A 259 -11.50 -24.23 4.69
N GLN A 260 -11.59 -24.12 3.36
CA GLN A 260 -12.80 -23.80 2.60
C GLN A 260 -13.42 -22.43 2.89
N THR A 261 -12.70 -21.53 3.58
CA THR A 261 -13.10 -20.13 3.73
C THR A 261 -12.81 -19.38 2.43
N LYS A 262 -13.75 -18.54 2.00
CA LYS A 262 -13.65 -17.75 0.76
C LYS A 262 -13.47 -16.28 1.00
N VAL A 263 -13.90 -15.79 2.14
CA VAL A 263 -13.84 -14.38 2.55
C VAL A 263 -13.17 -14.28 3.90
N VAL A 264 -12.22 -13.37 4.04
CA VAL A 264 -11.54 -13.11 5.32
C VAL A 264 -11.47 -11.61 5.60
N LEU A 265 -11.60 -11.25 6.87
CA LEU A 265 -11.39 -9.89 7.35
C LEU A 265 -9.98 -9.72 7.90
N THR A 266 -9.42 -8.52 7.73
CA THR A 266 -8.07 -8.15 8.20
C THR A 266 -8.05 -6.80 8.93
N GLY A 267 -7.06 -6.60 9.80
CA GLY A 267 -6.89 -5.39 10.59
C GLY A 267 -6.09 -4.27 9.90
N ASP A 268 -5.86 -4.34 8.59
CA ASP A 268 -5.07 -3.33 7.87
C ASP A 268 -5.76 -1.96 7.82
N GLY A 269 -4.97 -0.89 7.86
CA GLY A 269 -5.41 0.51 7.72
C GLY A 269 -5.36 1.34 9.00
N ALA A 270 -5.34 0.73 10.18
CA ALA A 270 -5.30 1.47 11.45
C ALA A 270 -4.01 2.27 11.64
N ASP A 271 -2.88 1.71 11.23
CA ASP A 271 -1.58 2.36 11.34
C ASP A 271 -1.50 3.63 10.48
N GLU A 272 -2.07 3.60 9.30
CA GLU A 272 -2.10 4.72 8.36
C GLU A 272 -3.04 5.83 8.83
N MET A 273 -4.23 5.46 9.26
CA MET A 273 -5.25 6.41 9.69
C MET A 273 -4.89 7.09 11.02
N PHE A 274 -4.35 6.34 11.97
CA PHE A 274 -4.14 6.76 13.36
C PHE A 274 -2.66 6.81 13.78
N ILE A 275 -1.73 6.93 12.83
CA ILE A 275 -0.29 7.12 13.09
C ILE A 275 0.30 5.98 13.95
N GLY A 276 0.08 4.76 13.54
CA GLY A 276 0.47 3.56 14.32
C GLY A 276 1.94 3.13 14.17
N TYR A 277 2.65 3.61 13.15
CA TYR A 277 4.01 3.18 12.91
C TYR A 277 5.03 3.86 13.82
N ARG A 278 5.91 3.09 14.46
CA ARG A 278 7.05 3.62 15.25
C ARG A 278 8.01 4.46 14.41
N SER A 279 8.17 4.12 13.13
CA SER A 279 8.96 4.94 12.21
C SER A 279 8.37 6.33 12.02
N TRP A 280 7.05 6.47 12.02
CA TRP A 280 6.35 7.75 11.93
C TRP A 280 6.53 8.60 13.18
N GLN A 281 6.53 7.98 14.37
CA GLN A 281 6.85 8.67 15.62
C GLN A 281 8.25 9.31 15.60
N ARG A 282 9.21 8.74 14.85
CA ARG A 282 10.53 9.34 14.68
C ARG A 282 10.48 10.62 13.82
N TYR A 283 9.58 10.67 12.82
CA TYR A 283 9.36 11.91 12.05
C TYR A 283 8.76 13.01 12.93
N LEU A 284 7.72 12.70 13.71
CA LEU A 284 7.10 13.67 14.64
C LEU A 284 8.13 14.23 15.62
N ARG A 285 8.96 13.39 16.24
CA ARG A 285 10.02 13.84 17.16
C ARG A 285 11.09 14.72 16.49
N LYS A 286 11.25 14.64 15.19
CA LYS A 286 12.23 15.43 14.43
C LYS A 286 11.61 16.62 13.69
N GLU A 287 10.33 16.86 13.83
CA GLU A 287 9.61 17.91 13.11
C GLU A 287 10.22 19.31 13.38
N ASP A 288 10.41 19.67 14.64
CA ASP A 288 10.97 20.97 15.02
C ASP A 288 12.39 21.16 14.48
N MET A 289 13.19 20.11 14.51
CA MET A 289 14.54 20.15 13.94
C MET A 289 14.45 20.38 12.42
N TYR A 290 13.53 19.68 11.73
CA TYR A 290 13.34 19.86 10.30
C TYR A 290 12.88 21.29 9.96
N LYS A 291 11.91 21.85 10.69
CA LYS A 291 11.43 23.22 10.53
C LYS A 291 12.56 24.23 10.70
N LYS A 292 13.40 24.07 11.73
CA LYS A 292 14.60 24.91 11.95
C LYS A 292 15.58 24.83 10.78
N VAL A 293 15.87 23.63 10.28
CA VAL A 293 16.76 23.45 9.11
C VAL A 293 16.14 24.05 7.86
N LYS A 294 14.83 23.84 7.64
CA LYS A 294 14.09 24.37 6.48
C LYS A 294 14.09 25.91 6.44
N SER A 295 14.09 26.58 7.59
CA SER A 295 14.12 28.04 7.70
C SER A 295 15.50 28.66 7.48
N LEU A 296 16.59 27.90 7.47
CA LEU A 296 17.93 28.41 7.23
C LEU A 296 18.09 29.02 5.82
N PRO A 297 19.00 29.98 5.61
CA PRO A 297 19.30 30.51 4.28
C PRO A 297 19.71 29.43 3.29
N LYS A 298 19.26 29.55 2.03
CA LYS A 298 19.49 28.53 0.96
C LYS A 298 20.99 28.18 0.78
N PRO A 299 21.95 29.13 0.81
CA PRO A 299 23.37 28.78 0.72
C PRO A 299 23.86 27.90 1.86
N LEU A 300 23.45 28.19 3.11
CA LEU A 300 23.84 27.40 4.28
C LEU A 300 23.30 25.97 4.19
N LYS A 301 22.02 25.82 3.82
CA LYS A 301 21.42 24.49 3.55
C LYS A 301 22.19 23.74 2.45
N GLY A 302 22.66 24.44 1.43
CA GLY A 302 23.48 23.89 0.35
C GLY A 302 24.79 23.29 0.85
N VAL A 303 25.52 24.03 1.67
CA VAL A 303 26.79 23.59 2.28
C VAL A 303 26.55 22.39 3.19
N MET A 304 25.55 22.44 4.07
CA MET A 304 25.21 21.34 4.97
C MET A 304 24.85 20.04 4.20
N ALA A 305 24.07 20.16 3.13
CA ALA A 305 23.68 19.02 2.29
C ALA A 305 24.90 18.42 1.57
N ALA A 306 25.79 19.24 1.00
CA ALA A 306 27.01 18.80 0.33
C ALA A 306 27.99 18.11 1.30
N MET A 307 28.18 18.66 2.50
CA MET A 307 29.01 18.02 3.54
C MET A 307 28.43 16.68 3.99
N ALA A 308 27.11 16.61 4.21
CA ALA A 308 26.46 15.36 4.58
C ALA A 308 26.54 14.30 3.47
N GLU A 309 26.41 14.71 2.20
CA GLU A 309 26.59 13.84 1.03
C GLU A 309 28.00 13.26 0.95
N GLY A 310 29.03 14.09 1.18
CA GLY A 310 30.43 13.64 1.16
C GLY A 310 30.79 12.71 2.32
N LEU A 311 30.21 12.90 3.51
CA LEU A 311 30.52 12.13 4.69
C LEU A 311 29.68 10.87 4.85
N ARG A 312 28.38 10.95 4.58
CA ARG A 312 27.39 9.88 4.81
C ARG A 312 26.26 9.92 3.79
N PRO A 313 26.50 9.62 2.50
CA PRO A 313 25.51 9.78 1.43
C PRO A 313 24.23 8.98 1.67
N ASN A 314 24.34 7.82 2.30
CA ASN A 314 23.21 6.92 2.55
C ASN A 314 22.47 7.19 3.88
N HIS A 315 22.93 8.17 4.68
CA HIS A 315 22.31 8.43 5.98
C HIS A 315 20.97 9.17 5.82
N PRO A 316 19.92 8.86 6.62
CA PRO A 316 18.61 9.53 6.54
C PRO A 316 18.67 11.05 6.73
N ALA A 317 19.64 11.56 7.51
CA ALA A 317 19.83 13.01 7.70
C ALA A 317 20.28 13.71 6.41
N THR A 318 21.03 13.04 5.54
CA THR A 318 21.45 13.60 4.24
C THR A 318 20.23 13.86 3.37
N GLU A 319 19.32 12.90 3.25
CA GLU A 319 18.06 13.09 2.52
C GLU A 319 17.20 14.20 3.14
N MET A 320 17.14 14.27 4.48
CA MET A 320 16.43 15.35 5.18
C MET A 320 16.98 16.73 4.80
N LEU A 321 18.31 16.87 4.71
CA LEU A 321 18.97 18.14 4.31
C LEU A 321 18.69 18.49 2.85
N HIS A 322 18.71 17.51 1.95
CA HIS A 322 18.33 17.72 0.54
C HIS A 322 16.88 18.17 0.40
N ARG A 323 15.93 17.54 1.11
CA ARG A 323 14.53 17.96 1.14
C ARG A 323 14.37 19.39 1.70
N ALA A 324 15.04 19.71 2.81
CA ALA A 324 15.02 21.05 3.39
C ALA A 324 15.62 22.11 2.46
N ARG A 325 16.74 21.80 1.77
CA ARG A 325 17.35 22.67 0.75
C ARG A 325 16.38 22.98 -0.39
N ALA A 326 15.65 21.96 -0.84
CA ALA A 326 14.67 22.08 -1.93
C ALA A 326 13.30 22.59 -1.45
N ASN A 327 13.15 22.95 -0.17
CA ASN A 327 11.89 23.40 0.46
C ASN A 327 10.73 22.41 0.33
N ARG A 328 11.01 21.10 0.36
CA ARG A 328 10.05 20.00 0.19
C ARG A 328 9.45 19.56 1.52
N GLU A 329 8.43 18.69 1.48
CA GLU A 329 7.87 18.04 2.66
C GLU A 329 8.88 17.09 3.31
N PHE A 330 8.81 16.98 4.64
CA PHE A 330 9.68 16.09 5.41
C PHE A 330 9.33 14.61 5.17
N PHE A 331 8.04 14.28 5.14
CA PHE A 331 7.52 12.93 5.00
C PHE A 331 6.94 12.71 3.60
N TRP A 332 7.38 11.64 2.93
CA TRP A 332 6.98 11.24 1.58
C TRP A 332 6.33 9.84 1.56
N GLY A 333 5.49 9.53 2.54
CA GLY A 333 4.85 8.22 2.62
C GLY A 333 5.86 7.07 2.73
N GLY A 334 5.80 6.15 1.81
CA GLY A 334 6.62 4.93 1.80
C GLY A 334 7.96 5.01 1.06
N ALA A 335 8.49 6.21 0.76
CA ALA A 335 9.78 6.38 0.07
C ALA A 335 10.95 5.79 0.89
N LYS A 336 11.29 4.52 0.65
CA LYS A 336 12.22 3.74 1.47
C LYS A 336 13.53 3.39 0.77
N SER A 337 13.54 3.34 -0.57
CA SER A 337 14.68 2.88 -1.35
C SER A 337 15.39 4.04 -2.04
N PHE A 338 15.85 3.90 -3.24
CA PHE A 338 16.68 4.86 -3.97
C PHE A 338 16.19 6.30 -3.81
N LYS A 339 16.84 7.04 -2.90
CA LYS A 339 16.50 8.42 -2.60
C LYS A 339 16.74 9.30 -3.83
N GLU A 340 16.00 10.40 -3.93
CA GLU A 340 16.08 11.30 -5.08
C GLU A 340 17.51 11.80 -5.33
N SER A 341 18.24 12.11 -4.27
CA SER A 341 19.65 12.52 -4.33
C SER A 341 20.59 11.42 -4.88
N GLN A 342 20.19 10.14 -4.80
CA GLN A 342 21.02 8.99 -5.16
C GLN A 342 20.68 8.41 -6.53
N LYS A 343 19.41 8.49 -6.99
CA LYS A 343 18.95 7.86 -8.23
C LYS A 343 19.84 8.18 -9.43
N ARG A 344 20.20 9.44 -9.61
CA ARG A 344 21.05 9.87 -10.74
C ARG A 344 22.41 9.18 -10.80
N ARG A 345 22.88 8.60 -9.69
CA ARG A 345 24.11 7.81 -9.64
C ARG A 345 23.93 6.41 -10.24
N TYR A 346 22.74 5.86 -10.08
CA TYR A 346 22.41 4.51 -10.56
C TYR A 346 21.81 4.48 -11.96
N LEU A 347 21.26 5.59 -12.44
CA LEU A 347 20.72 5.67 -13.79
C LEU A 347 21.83 5.69 -14.84
N HIS A 348 21.61 4.98 -15.95
CA HIS A 348 22.51 5.04 -17.11
C HIS A 348 22.56 6.45 -17.68
N SER A 349 23.70 6.85 -18.27
CA SER A 349 23.88 8.20 -18.86
C SER A 349 22.78 8.58 -19.85
N ASN A 350 22.31 7.61 -20.64
CA ASN A 350 21.28 7.81 -21.66
C ASN A 350 19.85 7.60 -21.15
N PHE A 351 19.65 7.44 -19.85
CA PHE A 351 18.31 7.21 -19.28
C PHE A 351 17.31 8.29 -19.69
N PHE A 352 17.74 9.54 -19.70
CA PHE A 352 16.89 10.69 -20.01
C PHE A 352 16.67 10.94 -21.52
N GLU A 353 17.20 10.07 -22.39
CA GLU A 353 16.89 10.15 -23.81
C GLU A 353 15.40 9.85 -24.05
N GLY A 354 14.70 10.84 -24.61
CA GLY A 354 13.28 10.76 -24.93
C GLY A 354 12.30 11.01 -23.76
N ILE A 355 12.83 11.41 -22.58
CA ILE A 355 12.01 11.81 -21.42
C ILE A 355 12.50 13.14 -20.83
N ASP A 356 11.67 13.76 -19.99
CA ASP A 356 12.01 15.03 -19.34
C ASP A 356 13.22 14.87 -18.38
N THR A 357 14.27 15.66 -18.64
CA THR A 357 15.47 15.68 -17.78
C THR A 357 15.23 16.27 -16.39
N SER A 358 14.13 17.00 -16.21
CA SER A 358 13.69 17.55 -14.91
C SER A 358 12.87 16.57 -14.08
N LEU A 359 12.66 15.34 -14.57
CA LEU A 359 11.90 14.30 -13.87
C LEU A 359 12.38 14.12 -12.44
N ASP A 360 11.45 14.21 -11.49
CA ASP A 360 11.71 14.16 -10.05
C ASP A 360 10.50 13.52 -9.34
N SER A 361 10.74 12.53 -8.50
CA SER A 361 9.66 11.84 -7.78
C SER A 361 8.92 12.71 -6.77
N TYR A 362 9.43 13.90 -6.49
CA TYR A 362 8.69 14.87 -5.69
C TYR A 362 7.40 15.36 -6.38
N SER A 363 7.31 15.30 -7.72
CA SER A 363 6.09 15.62 -8.48
C SER A 363 4.88 14.81 -7.97
N ILE A 364 5.08 13.54 -7.64
CA ILE A 364 4.05 12.68 -7.04
C ILE A 364 3.60 13.24 -5.68
N ILE A 365 4.54 13.63 -4.82
CA ILE A 365 4.22 14.21 -3.50
C ILE A 365 3.54 15.57 -3.64
N GLN A 366 3.92 16.39 -4.63
CA GLN A 366 3.26 17.67 -4.92
C GLN A 366 1.80 17.49 -5.31
N HIS A 367 1.46 16.44 -6.08
CA HIS A 367 0.08 16.12 -6.41
C HIS A 367 -0.75 15.89 -5.15
N TYR A 368 -0.28 15.06 -4.20
CA TYR A 368 -0.97 14.83 -2.92
C TYR A 368 -0.94 16.07 -2.01
N LYS A 369 0.12 16.89 -2.09
CA LYS A 369 0.18 18.15 -1.34
C LYS A 369 -0.89 19.15 -1.80
N LYS A 370 -1.18 19.21 -3.09
CA LYS A 370 -2.28 20.02 -3.60
C LYS A 370 -3.61 19.54 -3.04
N GLN A 371 -3.89 18.25 -3.07
CA GLN A 371 -5.13 17.70 -2.48
C GLN A 371 -5.23 17.98 -0.97
N TYR A 372 -4.10 17.90 -0.25
CA TYR A 372 -4.04 18.25 1.18
C TYR A 372 -4.39 19.72 1.43
N VAL A 373 -3.84 20.63 0.61
CA VAL A 373 -4.13 22.07 0.72
C VAL A 373 -5.57 22.37 0.35
N ASP A 374 -6.11 21.71 -0.67
CA ASP A 374 -7.53 21.84 -1.06
C ASP A 374 -8.47 21.42 0.10
N LEU A 375 -8.05 20.44 0.93
CA LEU A 375 -8.83 19.91 2.04
C LEU A 375 -8.67 20.68 3.35
N TYR A 376 -7.44 21.05 3.72
CA TYR A 376 -7.07 21.63 5.03
C TYR A 376 -6.59 23.09 4.95
N GLY A 377 -6.57 23.69 3.75
CA GLY A 377 -5.91 24.97 3.54
C GLY A 377 -4.38 24.86 3.71
N ASN A 378 -3.76 25.98 4.05
CA ASN A 378 -2.30 26.05 4.24
C ASN A 378 -1.85 25.59 5.64
N GLU A 379 -2.62 24.75 6.32
CA GLU A 379 -2.23 24.24 7.63
C GLU A 379 -0.99 23.34 7.52
N GLU A 380 0.10 23.75 8.17
CA GLU A 380 1.32 22.94 8.26
C GLU A 380 1.32 22.10 9.55
N ASN A 381 0.73 20.91 9.48
CA ASN A 381 0.73 19.93 10.56
C ASN A 381 1.26 18.59 10.05
N LEU A 382 2.40 18.15 10.55
CA LEU A 382 3.05 16.93 10.08
C LEU A 382 2.23 15.69 10.37
N ALA A 383 1.56 15.59 11.52
CA ALA A 383 0.74 14.43 11.87
C ALA A 383 -0.49 14.32 10.96
N LYS A 384 -1.16 15.43 10.65
CA LYS A 384 -2.25 15.46 9.64
C LYS A 384 -1.74 15.05 8.26
N TRP A 385 -0.61 15.61 7.83
CA TRP A 385 0.02 15.27 6.55
C TRP A 385 0.36 13.79 6.45
N MET A 386 0.95 13.21 7.49
CA MET A 386 1.30 11.78 7.53
C MET A 386 0.07 10.89 7.45
N SER A 387 -0.96 11.18 8.24
CA SER A 387 -2.23 10.44 8.21
C SER A 387 -2.94 10.60 6.86
N PHE A 388 -2.94 11.81 6.27
CA PHE A 388 -3.48 12.04 4.93
C PHE A 388 -2.75 11.19 3.87
N LEU A 389 -1.42 11.21 3.82
CA LEU A 389 -0.66 10.34 2.91
C LEU A 389 -0.86 8.85 3.21
N GLY A 390 -1.08 8.48 4.46
CA GLY A 390 -1.46 7.12 4.82
C GLY A 390 -2.73 6.69 4.10
N MET A 391 -3.75 7.53 4.14
CA MET A 391 -5.08 7.25 3.59
C MET A 391 -5.16 7.39 2.06
N GLU A 392 -4.52 8.42 1.48
CA GLU A 392 -4.68 8.74 0.07
C GLU A 392 -3.59 8.12 -0.82
N PHE A 393 -2.42 7.84 -0.26
CA PHE A 393 -1.28 7.32 -1.01
C PHE A 393 -0.94 5.87 -0.67
N LEU A 394 -0.77 5.54 0.64
CA LEU A 394 -0.32 4.19 1.01
C LEU A 394 -1.43 3.16 0.95
N ILE A 395 -2.59 3.44 1.53
CA ILE A 395 -3.70 2.48 1.57
C ILE A 395 -4.09 2.04 0.15
N PRO A 396 -4.47 2.93 -0.79
CA PRO A 396 -4.96 2.49 -2.08
C PRO A 396 -3.88 1.89 -2.99
N ASN A 397 -2.67 2.47 -2.98
CA ASN A 397 -1.65 2.07 -3.96
C ASN A 397 -0.82 0.88 -3.49
N TRP A 398 -0.67 0.67 -2.19
CA TRP A 398 0.14 -0.42 -1.63
C TRP A 398 -0.74 -1.49 -0.97
N TYR A 399 -1.45 -1.12 0.10
CA TYR A 399 -2.11 -2.12 0.95
C TYR A 399 -3.27 -2.81 0.26
N MET A 400 -4.17 -2.06 -0.38
CA MET A 400 -5.34 -2.65 -1.04
C MET A 400 -4.95 -3.47 -2.26
N HIS A 401 -4.00 -2.97 -3.05
CA HIS A 401 -3.46 -3.70 -4.19
C HIS A 401 -2.83 -5.04 -3.76
N ARG A 402 -1.99 -5.02 -2.73
CA ARG A 402 -1.38 -6.22 -2.15
C ARG A 402 -2.41 -7.22 -1.67
N MET A 403 -3.41 -6.76 -0.89
CA MET A 403 -4.45 -7.62 -0.34
C MET A 403 -5.26 -8.30 -1.44
N ASP A 404 -5.65 -7.56 -2.46
CA ASP A 404 -6.41 -8.11 -3.58
C ASP A 404 -5.57 -9.16 -4.34
N LYS A 405 -4.36 -8.81 -4.80
CA LYS A 405 -3.52 -9.71 -5.58
C LYS A 405 -3.17 -11.01 -4.85
N LEU A 406 -2.74 -10.93 -3.59
CA LEU A 406 -2.33 -12.11 -2.82
C LEU A 406 -3.51 -12.95 -2.35
N GLY A 407 -4.64 -12.31 -2.02
CA GLY A 407 -5.88 -12.98 -1.73
C GLY A 407 -6.37 -13.75 -2.95
N MET A 408 -6.50 -13.08 -4.10
CA MET A 408 -7.02 -13.66 -5.34
C MET A 408 -6.09 -14.74 -5.92
N ALA A 409 -4.77 -14.67 -5.73
CA ALA A 409 -3.85 -15.75 -6.06
C ALA A 409 -4.22 -17.09 -5.35
N ASN A 410 -4.94 -17.00 -4.22
CA ASN A 410 -5.47 -18.12 -3.47
C ASN A 410 -7.01 -18.26 -3.58
N SER A 411 -7.69 -17.48 -4.43
CA SER A 411 -9.15 -17.42 -4.54
C SER A 411 -9.84 -17.04 -3.22
N ILE A 412 -9.22 -16.14 -2.46
CA ILE A 412 -9.71 -15.58 -1.19
C ILE A 412 -9.97 -14.10 -1.35
N GLU A 413 -11.18 -13.66 -1.03
CA GLU A 413 -11.50 -12.24 -0.95
C GLU A 413 -11.09 -11.69 0.42
N ILE A 414 -10.09 -10.81 0.44
CA ILE A 414 -9.63 -10.15 1.66
C ILE A 414 -10.34 -8.80 1.80
N ARG A 415 -10.98 -8.58 2.94
CA ARG A 415 -11.72 -7.36 3.28
C ARG A 415 -11.08 -6.66 4.48
N SER A 416 -10.86 -5.35 4.37
CA SER A 416 -10.30 -4.52 5.45
C SER A 416 -11.39 -3.60 6.01
N PRO A 417 -12.06 -3.95 7.13
CA PRO A 417 -13.12 -3.12 7.71
C PRO A 417 -12.62 -1.75 8.17
N ILE A 418 -11.38 -1.67 8.64
CA ILE A 418 -10.78 -0.39 9.07
C ILE A 418 -10.68 0.58 7.89
N VAL A 419 -10.41 0.06 6.69
CA VAL A 419 -10.41 0.85 5.46
C VAL A 419 -11.86 1.04 4.97
N ASP A 420 -12.59 1.89 5.67
CA ASP A 420 -13.99 2.26 5.42
C ASP A 420 -14.14 3.77 5.25
N LEU A 421 -15.11 4.22 4.46
CA LEU A 421 -15.33 5.64 4.20
C LEU A 421 -15.74 6.42 5.46
N GLY A 422 -16.52 5.80 6.35
CA GLY A 422 -16.91 6.41 7.62
C GLY A 422 -15.72 6.60 8.56
N LEU A 423 -14.92 5.56 8.74
CA LEU A 423 -13.68 5.63 9.54
C LEU A 423 -12.65 6.58 8.92
N LYS A 424 -12.50 6.57 7.60
CA LYS A 424 -11.63 7.53 6.89
C LYS A 424 -12.07 8.97 7.17
N GLN A 425 -13.37 9.26 7.13
CA GLN A 425 -13.92 10.58 7.43
C GLN A 425 -13.60 11.02 8.86
N LEU A 426 -13.77 10.14 9.84
CA LEU A 426 -13.38 10.41 11.23
C LEU A 426 -11.85 10.61 11.35
N ALA A 427 -11.06 9.78 10.68
CA ALA A 427 -9.60 9.92 10.69
C ALA A 427 -9.13 11.23 10.05
N LEU A 428 -9.78 11.72 8.98
CA LEU A 428 -9.45 13.01 8.35
C LEU A 428 -9.70 14.19 9.30
N THR A 429 -10.78 14.14 10.09
CA THR A 429 -11.19 15.24 10.99
C THR A 429 -10.65 15.14 12.41
N CYS A 430 -10.17 13.94 12.83
CA CYS A 430 -9.66 13.68 14.16
C CYS A 430 -8.45 14.58 14.50
N PRO A 431 -8.47 15.26 15.67
CA PRO A 431 -7.32 16.03 16.14
C PRO A 431 -6.03 15.20 16.16
N PRO A 432 -4.91 15.74 15.63
CA PRO A 432 -3.64 15.01 15.56
C PRO A 432 -3.14 14.50 16.91
N GLU A 433 -3.42 15.28 17.98
CA GLU A 433 -3.05 14.98 19.36
C GLU A 433 -3.74 13.73 19.89
N LEU A 434 -4.92 13.39 19.36
CA LEU A 434 -5.63 12.17 19.70
C LEU A 434 -5.14 10.94 18.93
N LYS A 435 -4.50 11.14 17.77
CA LYS A 435 -3.94 10.02 17.00
C LYS A 435 -2.66 9.46 17.61
N ALA A 436 -1.82 10.33 18.20
CA ALA A 436 -0.52 9.96 18.78
C ALA A 436 -0.24 10.83 20.02
N ARG A 437 -0.78 10.43 21.17
CA ARG A 437 -0.65 11.17 22.44
C ARG A 437 0.46 10.58 23.29
N GLY A 438 1.35 11.43 23.82
CA GLY A 438 2.42 11.00 24.73
C GLY A 438 3.41 10.00 24.13
N GLY A 439 3.52 9.93 22.80
CA GLY A 439 4.32 8.93 22.11
C GLY A 439 3.62 7.57 21.92
N GLU A 440 2.39 7.41 22.41
CA GLU A 440 1.57 6.22 22.19
C GLU A 440 0.95 6.27 20.78
N PRO A 441 1.27 5.30 19.91
CA PRO A 441 0.70 5.23 18.56
C PRO A 441 -0.75 4.74 18.59
N LYS A 442 -1.59 5.22 17.67
CA LYS A 442 -3.01 4.87 17.57
C LYS A 442 -3.80 5.15 18.85
N TYR A 443 -3.45 6.21 19.58
CA TYR A 443 -3.98 6.47 20.92
C TYR A 443 -5.52 6.40 20.95
N ILE A 444 -6.22 7.20 20.15
CA ILE A 444 -7.68 7.25 20.17
C ILE A 444 -8.34 5.94 19.68
N PHE A 445 -7.72 5.23 18.73
CA PHE A 445 -8.22 3.94 18.28
C PHE A 445 -8.09 2.87 19.38
N LYS A 446 -7.00 2.87 20.13
CA LYS A 446 -6.82 2.00 21.29
C LYS A 446 -7.81 2.36 22.41
N LYS A 447 -8.00 3.67 22.65
CA LYS A 447 -8.96 4.17 23.63
C LYS A 447 -10.38 3.68 23.31
N ALA A 448 -10.79 3.74 22.04
CA ALA A 448 -12.07 3.24 21.57
C ALA A 448 -12.26 1.71 21.80
N LEU A 449 -11.17 0.97 21.94
CA LEU A 449 -11.20 -0.48 22.16
C LEU A 449 -11.04 -0.89 23.64
N GLU A 450 -10.88 0.07 24.56
CA GLU A 450 -10.89 -0.21 26.00
C GLU A 450 -12.25 -0.82 26.40
N GLY A 451 -12.21 -1.85 27.24
CA GLY A 451 -13.40 -2.65 27.56
C GLY A 451 -13.76 -3.74 26.55
N THR A 452 -13.30 -3.62 25.29
CA THR A 452 -13.44 -4.68 24.28
C THR A 452 -12.23 -5.63 24.28
N LEU A 453 -11.03 -5.08 24.34
CA LEU A 453 -9.77 -5.81 24.42
C LEU A 453 -9.07 -5.55 25.75
N ASP A 454 -8.30 -6.54 26.21
CA ASP A 454 -7.51 -6.40 27.43
C ASP A 454 -6.40 -5.37 27.27
N HIS A 455 -6.06 -4.71 28.37
CA HIS A 455 -4.99 -3.72 28.43
C HIS A 455 -3.66 -4.25 27.87
N GLU A 456 -3.32 -5.51 28.14
CA GLU A 456 -2.11 -6.15 27.62
C GLU A 456 -2.11 -6.24 26.10
N VAL A 457 -3.24 -6.51 25.47
CA VAL A 457 -3.38 -6.54 24.00
C VAL A 457 -3.24 -5.16 23.41
N LEU A 458 -3.89 -4.15 24.03
CA LEU A 458 -3.90 -2.77 23.56
C LEU A 458 -2.51 -2.11 23.64
N TYR A 459 -1.79 -2.33 24.74
CA TYR A 459 -0.59 -1.55 25.08
C TYR A 459 0.71 -2.33 25.04
N ARG A 460 0.69 -3.64 24.71
CA ARG A 460 1.93 -4.40 24.53
C ARG A 460 2.78 -3.82 23.41
N LYS A 461 4.07 -4.07 23.49
CA LYS A 461 5.00 -3.69 22.42
C LYS A 461 4.61 -4.37 21.10
N LYS A 462 4.31 -3.58 20.07
CA LYS A 462 4.03 -4.10 18.72
C LYS A 462 5.24 -4.89 18.20
N MET A 463 5.04 -6.15 17.83
CA MET A 463 6.06 -6.96 17.18
C MET A 463 6.19 -6.60 15.71
N GLY A 464 5.13 -6.27 15.04
CA GLY A 464 5.08 -6.01 13.61
C GLY A 464 4.91 -7.30 12.82
N PHE A 465 4.29 -7.18 11.66
CA PHE A 465 4.09 -8.30 10.74
C PHE A 465 5.42 -8.52 9.97
N CYS A 466 6.39 -9.11 10.67
CA CYS A 466 7.75 -9.31 10.15
C CYS A 466 7.92 -10.72 9.58
N VAL A 467 8.83 -10.86 8.64
CA VAL A 467 9.16 -12.11 7.96
C VAL A 467 10.67 -12.33 8.08
N PRO A 468 11.15 -13.55 8.29
CA PRO A 468 12.57 -13.87 8.34
C PRO A 468 13.23 -13.82 6.94
N ILE A 469 12.93 -12.76 6.17
CA ILE A 469 13.42 -12.62 4.80
C ILE A 469 14.94 -12.39 4.76
N LYS A 470 15.51 -11.87 5.83
CA LYS A 470 16.97 -11.71 5.96
C LYS A 470 17.66 -13.05 6.13
N GLU A 471 17.00 -13.95 6.85
CA GLU A 471 17.51 -15.28 7.18
C GLU A 471 17.28 -16.27 6.02
N TRP A 472 16.13 -16.16 5.34
CA TRP A 472 15.69 -17.15 4.36
C TRP A 472 15.79 -16.71 2.91
N GLY A 473 15.59 -15.42 2.64
CA GLY A 473 15.50 -14.90 1.27
C GLY A 473 16.74 -14.16 0.79
N ARG A 474 17.62 -13.73 1.72
CA ARG A 474 18.76 -12.88 1.37
C ARG A 474 19.70 -13.51 0.35
N ASP A 475 20.14 -14.73 0.61
CA ASP A 475 21.12 -15.38 -0.26
C ASP A 475 20.50 -15.78 -1.61
N ILE A 476 19.26 -16.25 -1.61
CA ILE A 476 18.49 -16.55 -2.84
C ILE A 476 18.40 -15.30 -3.73
N MET A 477 18.02 -14.16 -3.15
CA MET A 477 17.93 -12.91 -3.89
C MET A 477 19.27 -12.40 -4.38
N LEU A 478 20.34 -12.57 -3.60
CA LEU A 478 21.68 -12.18 -4.01
C LEU A 478 22.22 -13.05 -5.14
N ASP A 479 22.03 -14.36 -5.07
CA ASP A 479 22.43 -15.29 -6.13
C ASP A 479 21.70 -14.96 -7.45
N PHE A 480 20.40 -14.66 -7.37
CA PHE A 480 19.62 -14.20 -8.51
C PHE A 480 20.16 -12.88 -9.09
N LEU A 481 20.47 -11.90 -8.24
CA LEU A 481 21.00 -10.60 -8.68
C LEU A 481 22.39 -10.73 -9.30
N GLU A 482 23.28 -11.53 -8.75
CA GLU A 482 24.61 -11.79 -9.31
C GLU A 482 24.54 -12.39 -10.72
N GLN A 483 23.55 -13.24 -10.97
CA GLN A 483 23.35 -13.89 -12.27
C GLN A 483 22.68 -12.95 -13.30
N ASN A 484 21.74 -12.10 -12.88
CA ASN A 484 20.84 -11.41 -13.81
C ASN A 484 21.08 -9.89 -13.92
N ALA A 485 21.67 -9.22 -12.90
CA ALA A 485 21.80 -7.76 -12.88
C ALA A 485 22.61 -7.18 -14.05
N THR A 486 23.71 -7.83 -14.44
CA THR A 486 24.55 -7.37 -15.57
C THR A 486 23.78 -7.42 -16.88
N ARG A 487 23.04 -8.50 -17.13
CA ARG A 487 22.22 -8.67 -18.32
C ARG A 487 21.11 -7.61 -18.37
N PHE A 488 20.34 -7.50 -17.29
CA PHE A 488 19.28 -6.48 -17.17
C PHE A 488 19.77 -5.06 -17.49
N CYS A 489 20.90 -4.65 -16.89
CA CYS A 489 21.44 -3.30 -17.14
C CYS A 489 21.84 -3.08 -18.60
N LYS A 490 22.46 -4.09 -19.24
CA LYS A 490 22.88 -4.02 -20.65
C LYS A 490 21.69 -4.01 -21.61
N ASP A 491 20.72 -4.89 -21.38
CA ASP A 491 19.60 -5.10 -22.29
C ASP A 491 18.62 -3.92 -22.22
N THR A 492 18.42 -3.34 -21.04
CA THR A 492 17.49 -2.21 -20.85
C THR A 492 18.14 -0.83 -21.04
N GLY A 493 19.44 -0.69 -20.76
CA GLY A 493 20.10 0.62 -20.74
C GLY A 493 19.54 1.60 -19.70
N LEU A 494 18.82 1.13 -18.68
CA LEU A 494 18.18 1.99 -17.67
C LEU A 494 19.09 2.30 -16.49
N LEU A 495 19.86 1.32 -16.04
CA LEU A 495 20.76 1.44 -14.89
C LEU A 495 22.23 1.28 -15.32
N ASP A 496 23.13 1.97 -14.62
CA ASP A 496 24.57 1.81 -14.80
C ASP A 496 25.03 0.46 -14.26
N THR A 497 25.60 -0.35 -15.12
CA THR A 497 26.04 -1.73 -14.81
C THR A 497 27.04 -1.75 -13.66
N ASN A 498 28.03 -0.83 -13.64
CA ASN A 498 29.09 -0.85 -12.63
C ASN A 498 28.54 -0.48 -11.26
N GLN A 499 27.63 0.49 -11.19
CA GLN A 499 26.98 0.90 -9.94
C GLN A 499 26.12 -0.23 -9.37
N VAL A 500 25.29 -0.88 -10.20
CA VAL A 500 24.41 -1.97 -9.75
C VAL A 500 25.22 -3.19 -9.30
N VAL A 501 26.19 -3.65 -10.12
CA VAL A 501 27.04 -4.80 -9.78
C VAL A 501 27.91 -4.50 -8.56
N GLY A 502 28.42 -3.27 -8.45
CA GLY A 502 29.14 -2.81 -7.26
C GLY A 502 28.30 -2.90 -5.99
N GLN A 503 27.03 -2.47 -6.08
CA GLN A 503 26.10 -2.53 -4.96
C GLN A 503 25.73 -3.98 -4.58
N VAL A 504 25.49 -4.86 -5.54
CA VAL A 504 25.23 -6.29 -5.28
C VAL A 504 26.41 -6.94 -4.54
N LYS A 505 27.65 -6.65 -4.97
CA LYS A 505 28.86 -7.12 -4.29
C LYS A 505 28.97 -6.57 -2.86
N GLU A 506 28.59 -5.31 -2.64
CA GLU A 506 28.57 -4.70 -1.32
C GLU A 506 27.52 -5.37 -0.41
N PHE A 507 26.32 -5.66 -0.91
CA PHE A 507 25.29 -6.43 -0.18
C PHE A 507 25.78 -7.81 0.24
N ARG A 508 26.56 -8.50 -0.62
CA ARG A 508 27.13 -9.81 -0.30
C ARG A 508 28.13 -9.72 0.86
N LYS A 509 28.99 -8.69 0.86
CA LYS A 509 30.04 -8.50 1.87
C LYS A 509 29.51 -7.97 3.19
N ASN A 510 28.52 -7.09 3.17
CA ASN A 510 28.11 -6.30 4.32
C ASN A 510 26.60 -6.37 4.53
N SER A 511 26.16 -7.13 5.55
CA SER A 511 24.78 -7.29 5.92
C SER A 511 24.11 -6.00 6.47
N SER A 512 24.88 -4.95 6.75
CA SER A 512 24.38 -3.65 7.22
C SER A 512 23.98 -2.69 6.09
N THR A 513 24.27 -3.04 4.82
CA THR A 513 23.84 -2.26 3.65
C THR A 513 22.34 -2.29 3.53
N SER A 514 21.75 -1.27 2.91
CA SER A 514 20.29 -1.13 2.79
C SER A 514 19.66 -2.34 2.11
N ILE A 515 19.02 -3.19 2.89
CA ILE A 515 18.29 -4.36 2.38
C ILE A 515 17.14 -3.95 1.46
N ASN A 516 16.58 -2.74 1.65
CA ASN A 516 15.50 -2.23 0.81
C ASN A 516 15.96 -2.02 -0.64
N ASP A 517 17.20 -1.52 -0.86
CA ASP A 517 17.72 -1.30 -2.21
C ASP A 517 17.96 -2.64 -2.92
N MET A 518 18.42 -3.66 -2.18
CA MET A 518 18.54 -5.03 -2.70
C MET A 518 17.19 -5.59 -3.11
N PHE A 519 16.18 -5.43 -2.27
CA PHE A 519 14.82 -5.87 -2.59
C PHE A 519 14.29 -5.15 -3.82
N THR A 520 14.48 -3.83 -3.92
CA THR A 520 14.03 -3.06 -5.08
C THR A 520 14.65 -3.60 -6.38
N LEU A 521 15.96 -3.85 -6.38
CA LEU A 521 16.65 -4.43 -7.54
C LEU A 521 16.15 -5.85 -7.85
N TYR A 522 15.96 -6.68 -6.82
CA TYR A 522 15.48 -8.06 -7.01
C TYR A 522 14.08 -8.07 -7.63
N TYR A 523 13.12 -7.37 -7.04
CA TYR A 523 11.74 -7.37 -7.54
C TYR A 523 11.64 -6.77 -8.95
N LEU A 524 12.44 -5.75 -9.25
CA LEU A 524 12.51 -5.14 -10.57
C LEU A 524 13.06 -6.10 -11.62
N ILE A 525 14.21 -6.75 -11.35
CA ILE A 525 14.88 -7.62 -12.31
C ILE A 525 14.11 -8.92 -12.48
N ASN A 526 13.51 -9.46 -11.41
CA ASN A 526 12.64 -10.62 -11.48
C ASN A 526 11.37 -10.34 -12.30
N TRP A 527 10.76 -9.16 -12.12
CA TRP A 527 9.64 -8.71 -12.92
C TRP A 527 10.01 -8.56 -14.41
N HIS A 528 11.17 -7.94 -14.70
CA HIS A 528 11.66 -7.80 -16.07
C HIS A 528 11.86 -9.16 -16.75
N LYS A 529 12.43 -10.11 -16.03
CA LYS A 529 12.64 -11.46 -16.53
C LYS A 529 11.32 -12.18 -16.83
N GLU A 530 10.30 -11.97 -16.02
CA GLU A 530 8.97 -12.59 -16.20
C GLU A 530 8.22 -12.02 -17.40
N TRP A 531 8.29 -10.70 -17.61
CA TRP A 531 7.37 -10.01 -18.52
C TRP A 531 8.01 -9.41 -19.76
N MET A 532 9.33 -9.29 -19.83
CA MET A 532 10.05 -8.61 -20.92
C MET A 532 11.01 -9.53 -21.67
N GLU A 533 11.37 -10.70 -21.11
CA GLU A 533 12.18 -11.74 -21.73
C GLU A 533 11.32 -12.88 -22.26
#